data_1804d98fbdc27ed0dbf12d0d654befdc
#
_entry.id   1804d98fbdc27ed0dbf12d0d654befdc
#
_cell.length_a   1.000
_cell.length_b   1.000
_cell.length_c   1.000
_cell.angle_alpha   90.00
_cell.angle_beta   90.00
_cell.angle_gamma   90.00
#
_symmetry.space_group_name_H-M   'P 1'
#
loop_
_entity.id
_entity.type
_entity.pdbx_description
1 polymer ?
#
loop_
_entity_poly.entity_id
_entity_poly.type
_entity_poly.pdbx_seq_one_letter_code
_entity_poly.pdbx_strand_id
1 'polypeptide(L)'
;MYTVAERSSLRDALVAAARADARIAGAALTGSAAVDTEDEWSDIDLFVGLAPDADQDAVLADWTARMYEAYGAAHHTDVWSRGTVYRVFLLPSTLQVDIAFAPSGEFGALGPSFKLLFGSAVEQPARRVPEPLDLVGKGWLYALHARSSIARGKVWQAEYMISGVRDHVLMLACLRIGVPHSQGRGLHLLPEATTAAMEATLVRSLEPAELLRAFRASVDVLLREISEVDAELAVRLAAPLRELTTPA
;
A
#
# COMPACT_ATOMS: atom_id res chain seq x y z
N MET A 1 -21.13 0.41 -13.19
CA MET A 1 -19.86 1.15 -13.21
C MET A 1 -20.23 2.61 -13.01
N TYR A 2 -19.50 3.35 -12.22
CA TYR A 2 -19.73 4.79 -11.99
C TYR A 2 -19.13 5.64 -13.12
N THR A 3 -19.58 6.87 -13.23
CA THR A 3 -19.00 7.90 -14.10
C THR A 3 -18.20 8.92 -13.30
N VAL A 4 -17.32 9.65 -13.94
CA VAL A 4 -16.56 10.76 -13.31
C VAL A 4 -17.50 11.81 -12.72
N ALA A 5 -18.63 12.09 -13.37
CA ALA A 5 -19.63 13.04 -12.89
C ALA A 5 -20.31 12.56 -11.60
N GLU A 6 -20.70 11.28 -11.53
CA GLU A 6 -21.28 10.68 -10.33
C GLU A 6 -20.30 10.68 -9.16
N ARG A 7 -19.03 10.33 -9.40
CA ARG A 7 -17.96 10.42 -8.39
C ARG A 7 -17.80 11.85 -7.88
N SER A 8 -17.69 12.82 -8.76
CA SER A 8 -17.53 14.23 -8.37
C SER A 8 -18.73 14.75 -7.58
N SER A 9 -19.97 14.42 -8.02
CA SER A 9 -21.19 14.78 -7.30
C SER A 9 -21.22 14.19 -5.89
N LEU A 10 -20.85 12.92 -5.74
CA LEU A 10 -20.79 12.27 -4.44
C LEU A 10 -19.72 12.90 -3.55
N ARG A 11 -18.52 13.13 -4.07
CA ARG A 11 -17.45 13.81 -3.34
C ARG A 11 -17.90 15.17 -2.82
N ASP A 12 -18.51 15.97 -3.67
CA ASP A 12 -18.97 17.30 -3.30
C ASP A 12 -20.09 17.24 -2.23
N ALA A 13 -20.98 16.26 -2.31
CA ALA A 13 -22.01 16.01 -1.29
C ALA A 13 -21.40 15.59 0.06
N LEU A 14 -20.37 14.75 0.05
CA LEU A 14 -19.64 14.35 1.27
C LEU A 14 -18.88 15.53 1.89
N VAL A 15 -18.25 16.37 1.08
CA VAL A 15 -17.58 17.60 1.54
C VAL A 15 -18.60 18.56 2.15
N ALA A 16 -19.78 18.75 1.51
CA ALA A 16 -20.84 19.58 2.06
C ALA A 16 -21.37 19.03 3.39
N ALA A 17 -21.53 17.70 3.49
CA ALA A 17 -21.92 17.05 4.74
C ALA A 17 -20.88 17.25 5.85
N ALA A 18 -19.59 17.16 5.52
CA ALA A 18 -18.53 17.43 6.48
C ALA A 18 -18.53 18.87 7.00
N ARG A 19 -18.82 19.85 6.13
CA ARG A 19 -18.97 21.26 6.54
C ARG A 19 -20.18 21.51 7.44
N ALA A 20 -21.24 20.73 7.28
CA ALA A 20 -22.46 20.87 8.05
C ALA A 20 -22.45 20.12 9.39
N ASP A 21 -21.51 19.22 9.61
CA ASP A 21 -21.36 18.44 10.85
C ASP A 21 -20.48 19.21 11.84
N ALA A 22 -21.06 19.74 12.91
CA ALA A 22 -20.34 20.52 13.92
C ALA A 22 -19.24 19.72 14.66
N ARG A 23 -19.27 18.39 14.57
CA ARG A 23 -18.25 17.51 15.15
C ARG A 23 -17.00 17.38 14.26
N ILE A 24 -17.04 17.94 13.02
CA ILE A 24 -15.92 17.97 12.09
C ILE A 24 -15.31 19.36 12.06
N ALA A 25 -14.11 19.51 12.57
CA ALA A 25 -13.37 20.75 12.64
C ALA A 25 -12.61 21.10 11.36
N GLY A 26 -12.34 20.11 10.50
CA GLY A 26 -11.62 20.31 9.25
C GLY A 26 -11.81 19.16 8.27
N ALA A 27 -11.62 19.43 6.98
CA ALA A 27 -11.59 18.41 5.95
C ALA A 27 -10.56 18.73 4.87
N ALA A 28 -10.02 17.68 4.26
CA ALA A 28 -9.09 17.73 3.15
C ALA A 28 -9.42 16.64 2.13
N LEU A 29 -9.07 16.85 0.87
CA LEU A 29 -8.92 15.76 -0.08
C LEU A 29 -7.52 15.17 0.03
N THR A 30 -7.43 13.87 -0.17
CA THR A 30 -6.15 13.15 -0.28
C THR A 30 -6.10 12.40 -1.62
N GLY A 31 -5.08 11.59 -1.85
CA GLY A 31 -4.96 10.82 -3.09
C GLY A 31 -4.86 11.68 -4.36
N SER A 32 -5.42 11.16 -5.46
CA SER A 32 -5.35 11.80 -6.78
C SER A 32 -6.10 13.13 -6.86
N ALA A 33 -7.21 13.26 -6.12
CA ALA A 33 -8.01 14.49 -6.06
C ALA A 33 -7.26 15.67 -5.41
N ALA A 34 -6.32 15.39 -4.52
CA ALA A 34 -5.54 16.44 -3.86
C ALA A 34 -4.50 17.10 -4.77
N VAL A 35 -4.07 16.41 -5.83
CA VAL A 35 -3.02 16.84 -6.76
C VAL A 35 -3.54 16.99 -8.19
N ASP A 36 -4.85 17.02 -8.36
CA ASP A 36 -5.57 17.23 -9.61
C ASP A 36 -5.14 16.21 -10.73
N THR A 37 -4.91 14.95 -10.33
CA THR A 37 -4.53 13.84 -11.24
C THR A 37 -5.59 12.73 -11.27
N GLU A 38 -6.86 13.06 -10.97
CA GLU A 38 -7.97 12.11 -11.06
C GLU A 38 -8.19 11.64 -12.49
N ASP A 39 -8.49 10.37 -12.64
CA ASP A 39 -8.89 9.73 -13.89
C ASP A 39 -10.23 8.98 -13.73
N GLU A 40 -10.64 8.20 -14.72
CA GLU A 40 -11.89 7.43 -14.67
C GLU A 40 -11.88 6.29 -13.64
N TRP A 41 -10.70 5.88 -13.16
CA TRP A 41 -10.50 4.79 -12.19
C TRP A 41 -10.29 5.29 -10.77
N SER A 42 -10.23 6.61 -10.57
CA SER A 42 -9.98 7.20 -9.25
C SER A 42 -11.14 6.95 -8.30
N ASP A 43 -10.82 6.72 -7.04
CA ASP A 43 -11.72 6.64 -5.89
C ASP A 43 -12.04 8.04 -5.31
N ILE A 44 -12.71 8.06 -4.16
CA ILE A 44 -12.90 9.27 -3.36
C ILE A 44 -12.11 9.10 -2.08
N ASP A 45 -11.13 9.98 -1.86
CA ASP A 45 -10.34 10.06 -0.63
C ASP A 45 -10.69 11.35 0.12
N LEU A 46 -11.54 11.25 1.15
CA LEU A 46 -11.90 12.35 2.05
C LEU A 46 -11.24 12.15 3.42
N PHE A 47 -10.52 13.16 3.89
CA PHE A 47 -9.89 13.14 5.20
C PHE A 47 -10.54 14.20 6.09
N VAL A 48 -11.17 13.79 7.18
CA VAL A 48 -11.83 14.69 8.13
C VAL A 48 -11.11 14.69 9.48
N GLY A 49 -10.95 15.89 10.03
CA GLY A 49 -10.46 16.14 11.37
C GLY A 49 -11.61 16.38 12.33
N LEU A 50 -11.70 15.57 13.38
CA LEU A 50 -12.75 15.69 14.38
C LEU A 50 -12.50 16.88 15.32
N ALA A 51 -13.57 17.49 15.82
CA ALA A 51 -13.47 18.46 16.89
C ALA A 51 -12.90 17.81 18.17
N PRO A 52 -12.20 18.56 19.04
CA PRO A 52 -11.53 17.98 20.22
C PRO A 52 -12.43 17.17 21.15
N ASP A 53 -13.69 17.53 21.25
CA ASP A 53 -14.72 16.93 22.14
C ASP A 53 -15.67 16.00 21.39
N ALA A 54 -15.42 15.75 20.10
CA ALA A 54 -16.27 14.86 19.32
C ALA A 54 -16.05 13.39 19.72
N ASP A 55 -17.16 12.69 19.93
CA ASP A 55 -17.14 11.25 20.08
C ASP A 55 -16.92 10.59 18.72
N GLN A 56 -15.73 10.04 18.51
CA GLN A 56 -15.33 9.42 17.26
C GLN A 56 -16.25 8.26 16.88
N ASP A 57 -16.64 7.43 17.84
CA ASP A 57 -17.50 6.28 17.56
C ASP A 57 -18.89 6.73 17.12
N ALA A 58 -19.45 7.76 17.73
CA ALA A 58 -20.73 8.33 17.31
C ALA A 58 -20.67 8.95 15.91
N VAL A 59 -19.58 9.69 15.60
CA VAL A 59 -19.36 10.23 14.24
C VAL A 59 -19.24 9.11 13.22
N LEU A 60 -18.44 8.09 13.51
CA LEU A 60 -18.28 6.92 12.64
C LEU A 60 -19.61 6.20 12.40
N ALA A 61 -20.44 6.02 13.44
CA ALA A 61 -21.75 5.38 13.31
C ALA A 61 -22.69 6.17 12.38
N ASP A 62 -22.79 7.49 12.59
CA ASP A 62 -23.68 8.35 11.80
C ASP A 62 -23.23 8.46 10.32
N TRP A 63 -21.92 8.59 10.10
CA TRP A 63 -21.38 8.64 8.73
C TRP A 63 -21.53 7.29 8.03
N THR A 64 -21.42 6.20 8.77
CA THR A 64 -21.69 4.86 8.22
C THR A 64 -23.15 4.71 7.84
N ALA A 65 -24.08 5.08 8.72
CA ALA A 65 -25.50 5.06 8.42
C ALA A 65 -25.82 5.88 7.16
N ARG A 66 -25.27 7.09 7.05
CA ARG A 66 -25.39 7.93 5.85
C ARG A 66 -24.92 7.20 4.58
N MET A 67 -23.77 6.54 4.61
CA MET A 67 -23.24 5.84 3.44
C MET A 67 -24.12 4.67 3.01
N TYR A 68 -24.71 3.96 3.95
CA TYR A 68 -25.65 2.86 3.66
C TYR A 68 -27.01 3.37 3.21
N GLU A 69 -27.60 4.34 3.90
CA GLU A 69 -28.96 4.80 3.65
C GLU A 69 -29.08 5.71 2.44
N ALA A 70 -28.16 6.67 2.28
CA ALA A 70 -28.25 7.66 1.21
C ALA A 70 -27.54 7.22 -0.08
N TYR A 71 -26.50 6.39 0.02
CA TYR A 71 -25.66 6.02 -1.13
C TYR A 71 -25.63 4.50 -1.38
N GLY A 72 -26.33 3.72 -0.55
CA GLY A 72 -26.51 2.29 -0.75
C GLY A 72 -25.22 1.48 -0.64
N ALA A 73 -24.29 1.88 0.23
CA ALA A 73 -23.04 1.15 0.40
C ALA A 73 -23.28 -0.35 0.59
N ALA A 74 -22.56 -1.18 -0.17
CA ALA A 74 -22.69 -2.64 -0.09
C ALA A 74 -21.94 -3.21 1.13
N HIS A 75 -20.79 -2.63 1.45
CA HIS A 75 -19.97 -3.03 2.59
C HIS A 75 -18.96 -1.94 2.94
N HIS A 76 -18.38 -2.03 4.13
CA HIS A 76 -17.21 -1.22 4.51
C HIS A 76 -16.19 -2.04 5.29
N THR A 77 -14.96 -1.55 5.32
CA THR A 77 -13.88 -2.09 6.15
C THR A 77 -13.07 -0.95 6.76
N ASP A 78 -12.48 -1.20 7.90
CA ASP A 78 -11.66 -0.22 8.61
C ASP A 78 -10.17 -0.57 8.53
N VAL A 79 -9.36 0.45 8.24
CA VAL A 79 -7.92 0.40 8.40
C VAL A 79 -7.54 1.41 9.47
N TRP A 80 -6.86 0.96 10.52
CA TRP A 80 -6.45 1.79 11.64
C TRP A 80 -5.00 2.21 11.50
N SER A 81 -4.74 3.48 11.74
CA SER A 81 -3.39 4.02 11.85
C SER A 81 -3.34 5.04 12.96
N ARG A 82 -2.68 4.72 14.07
CA ARG A 82 -2.73 5.49 15.32
C ARG A 82 -4.18 5.64 15.79
N GLY A 83 -4.67 6.88 16.04
CA GLY A 83 -6.07 7.17 16.38
C GLY A 83 -6.98 7.41 15.18
N THR A 84 -6.43 7.46 13.96
CA THR A 84 -7.20 7.69 12.73
C THR A 84 -7.80 6.38 12.22
N VAL A 85 -9.11 6.43 11.91
CA VAL A 85 -9.84 5.33 11.24
C VAL A 85 -10.02 5.69 9.78
N TYR A 86 -9.49 4.88 8.88
CA TYR A 86 -9.75 4.94 7.44
C TYR A 86 -10.87 3.94 7.13
N ARG A 87 -12.09 4.43 6.97
CA ARG A 87 -13.25 3.61 6.63
C ARG A 87 -13.47 3.61 5.13
N VAL A 88 -13.27 2.46 4.54
CA VAL A 88 -13.36 2.23 3.10
C VAL A 88 -14.72 1.64 2.78
N PHE A 89 -15.52 2.30 1.98
CA PHE A 89 -16.83 1.84 1.53
C PHE A 89 -16.76 1.34 0.09
N LEU A 90 -17.42 0.21 -0.17
CA LEU A 90 -17.69 -0.30 -1.50
C LEU A 90 -19.13 0.06 -1.88
N LEU A 91 -19.32 0.83 -2.95
CA LEU A 91 -20.63 1.12 -3.50
C LEU A 91 -21.04 0.07 -4.57
N PRO A 92 -22.35 -0.13 -4.82
CA PRO A 92 -22.82 -1.06 -5.85
C PRO A 92 -22.31 -0.75 -7.27
N SER A 93 -21.99 0.52 -7.53
CA SER A 93 -21.35 0.98 -8.77
C SER A 93 -19.89 0.56 -8.92
N THR A 94 -19.32 -0.10 -7.92
CA THR A 94 -17.88 -0.41 -7.73
C THR A 94 -17.01 0.80 -7.37
N LEU A 95 -17.62 1.97 -7.12
CA LEU A 95 -16.87 3.11 -6.60
C LEU A 95 -16.43 2.83 -5.16
N GLN A 96 -15.14 3.02 -4.90
CA GLN A 96 -14.54 3.04 -3.59
C GLN A 96 -14.62 4.44 -3.01
N VAL A 97 -15.04 4.54 -1.74
CA VAL A 97 -15.06 5.80 -1.00
C VAL A 97 -14.31 5.61 0.31
N ASP A 98 -13.19 6.27 0.43
CA ASP A 98 -12.35 6.26 1.63
C ASP A 98 -12.61 7.53 2.43
N ILE A 99 -13.11 7.36 3.66
CA ILE A 99 -13.27 8.48 4.59
C ILE A 99 -12.39 8.23 5.79
N ALA A 100 -11.36 9.06 5.96
CA ALA A 100 -10.50 9.01 7.13
C ALA A 100 -11.05 9.95 8.21
N PHE A 101 -11.20 9.43 9.43
CA PHE A 101 -11.66 10.17 10.61
C PHE A 101 -10.50 10.26 11.60
N ALA A 102 -9.89 11.43 11.70
CA ALA A 102 -8.74 11.66 12.56
C ALA A 102 -9.13 12.48 13.80
N PRO A 103 -8.62 12.14 14.99
CA PRO A 103 -8.60 13.06 16.09
C PRO A 103 -7.95 14.39 15.68
N SER A 104 -8.32 15.50 16.31
CA SER A 104 -7.82 16.84 15.94
C SER A 104 -6.30 16.95 15.90
N GLY A 105 -5.59 16.23 16.77
CA GLY A 105 -4.12 16.17 16.81
C GLY A 105 -3.47 15.34 15.71
N GLU A 106 -4.25 14.59 14.93
CA GLU A 106 -3.76 13.75 13.83
C GLU A 106 -4.23 14.23 12.45
N PHE A 107 -5.09 15.26 12.37
CA PHE A 107 -5.57 15.80 11.11
C PHE A 107 -4.52 16.67 10.45
N GLY A 108 -3.80 16.14 9.45
CA GLY A 108 -2.76 16.86 8.73
C GLY A 108 -2.11 16.06 7.61
N ALA A 109 -1.29 16.74 6.83
CA ALA A 109 -0.64 16.15 5.67
C ALA A 109 0.37 15.07 6.08
N LEU A 110 0.19 13.84 5.59
CA LEU A 110 1.14 12.73 5.72
C LEU A 110 2.05 12.58 4.48
N GLY A 111 1.88 13.44 3.50
CA GLY A 111 2.59 13.45 2.23
C GLY A 111 2.10 14.58 1.32
N PRO A 112 2.57 14.66 0.08
CA PRO A 112 2.25 15.75 -0.84
C PRO A 112 0.78 15.77 -1.31
N SER A 113 0.09 14.63 -1.26
CA SER A 113 -1.30 14.50 -1.70
C SER A 113 -2.27 14.87 -0.57
N PHE A 114 -2.30 16.15 -0.21
CA PHE A 114 -3.18 16.70 0.81
C PHE A 114 -3.63 18.11 0.41
N LYS A 115 -4.93 18.31 0.18
CA LYS A 115 -5.55 19.57 -0.21
C LYS A 115 -6.59 19.97 0.84
N LEU A 116 -6.21 20.89 1.74
CA LEU A 116 -7.11 21.38 2.78
C LEU A 116 -8.33 22.10 2.15
N LEU A 117 -9.53 21.70 2.55
CA LEU A 117 -10.79 22.28 2.07
C LEU A 117 -11.34 23.31 3.06
N PHE A 118 -11.25 23.03 4.34
CA PHE A 118 -11.62 23.94 5.43
C PHE A 118 -11.01 23.48 6.76
N GLY A 119 -11.07 24.35 7.78
CA GLY A 119 -10.49 24.11 9.09
C GLY A 119 -8.99 24.35 9.13
N SER A 120 -8.31 23.73 10.08
CA SER A 120 -6.87 23.85 10.27
C SER A 120 -6.24 22.47 10.39
N ALA A 121 -5.17 22.22 9.63
CA ALA A 121 -4.38 21.00 9.70
C ALA A 121 -3.20 21.21 10.67
N VAL A 122 -2.80 20.13 11.37
CA VAL A 122 -1.61 20.12 12.21
C VAL A 122 -0.44 19.51 11.43
N GLU A 123 0.77 19.94 11.77
CA GLU A 123 1.98 19.32 11.20
C GLU A 123 2.09 17.86 11.64
N GLN A 124 2.29 16.97 10.69
CA GLN A 124 2.47 15.56 10.94
C GLN A 124 3.94 15.14 10.75
N PRO A 125 4.46 14.21 11.57
CA PRO A 125 5.79 13.68 11.34
C PRO A 125 5.86 12.97 9.98
N ALA A 126 6.96 13.18 9.27
CA ALA A 126 7.19 12.52 7.99
C ALA A 126 7.04 10.98 8.12
N ARG A 127 6.45 10.35 7.12
CA ARG A 127 6.39 8.89 7.05
C ARG A 127 7.80 8.32 7.09
N ARG A 128 8.00 7.35 7.99
CA ARG A 128 9.27 6.64 8.05
C ARG A 128 9.46 5.82 6.76
N VAL A 129 10.52 6.13 6.04
CA VAL A 129 11.00 5.30 4.94
C VAL A 129 11.73 4.09 5.53
N PRO A 130 11.49 2.85 5.07
CA PRO A 130 12.23 1.70 5.56
C PRO A 130 13.71 1.82 5.19
N GLU A 131 14.57 1.38 6.09
CA GLU A 131 15.99 1.28 5.80
C GLU A 131 16.23 0.18 4.75
N PRO A 132 17.06 0.42 3.73
CA PRO A 132 17.35 -0.59 2.71
C PRO A 132 17.82 -1.91 3.29
N LEU A 133 18.65 -1.89 4.34
CA LEU A 133 19.16 -3.11 5.00
C LEU A 133 18.06 -3.92 5.70
N ASP A 134 16.98 -3.28 6.19
CA ASP A 134 15.81 -3.99 6.74
C ASP A 134 15.09 -4.78 5.64
N LEU A 135 14.98 -4.22 4.43
CA LEU A 135 14.39 -4.90 3.29
C LEU A 135 15.27 -6.04 2.77
N VAL A 136 16.58 -5.83 2.74
CA VAL A 136 17.56 -6.91 2.47
C VAL A 136 17.38 -8.05 3.46
N GLY A 137 17.30 -7.73 4.76
CA GLY A 137 17.10 -8.70 5.85
C GLY A 137 15.82 -9.51 5.65
N LYS A 138 14.71 -8.86 5.33
CA LYS A 138 13.45 -9.53 5.03
C LYS A 138 13.53 -10.37 3.75
N GLY A 139 14.17 -9.87 2.69
CA GLY A 139 14.34 -10.59 1.43
C GLY A 139 15.03 -11.94 1.61
N TRP A 140 16.17 -11.98 2.30
CA TRP A 140 16.84 -13.27 2.52
C TRP A 140 16.11 -14.16 3.54
N LEU A 141 15.35 -13.58 4.49
CA LEU A 141 14.52 -14.37 5.40
C LEU A 141 13.39 -15.08 4.65
N TYR A 142 12.73 -14.39 3.71
CA TYR A 142 11.76 -15.02 2.80
C TYR A 142 12.40 -16.13 1.96
N ALA A 143 13.64 -15.94 1.49
CA ALA A 143 14.38 -16.96 0.73
C ALA A 143 14.65 -18.23 1.56
N LEU A 144 15.04 -18.11 2.84
CA LEU A 144 15.18 -19.25 3.76
C LEU A 144 13.87 -20.03 3.91
N HIS A 145 12.75 -19.32 4.04
CA HIS A 145 11.44 -19.95 4.16
C HIS A 145 10.96 -20.56 2.84
N ALA A 146 11.28 -19.96 1.68
CA ALA A 146 10.99 -20.53 0.37
C ALA A 146 11.67 -21.92 0.21
N ARG A 147 12.97 -22.01 0.49
CA ARG A 147 13.69 -23.30 0.49
C ARG A 147 13.00 -24.34 1.36
N SER A 148 12.72 -23.98 2.62
CA SER A 148 12.10 -24.92 3.57
C SER A 148 10.72 -25.37 3.12
N SER A 149 9.96 -24.51 2.47
CA SER A 149 8.61 -24.81 1.97
C SER A 149 8.67 -25.73 0.76
N ILE A 150 9.58 -25.49 -0.18
CA ILE A 150 9.83 -26.37 -1.33
C ILE A 150 10.22 -27.77 -0.85
N ALA A 151 11.22 -27.87 0.04
CA ALA A 151 11.72 -29.15 0.56
C ALA A 151 10.64 -29.97 1.31
N ARG A 152 9.64 -29.31 1.88
CA ARG A 152 8.53 -29.95 2.60
C ARG A 152 7.28 -30.17 1.73
N GLY A 153 7.34 -29.88 0.43
CA GLY A 153 6.20 -29.98 -0.48
C GLY A 153 5.04 -29.02 -0.16
N LYS A 154 5.30 -27.94 0.57
CA LYS A 154 4.31 -26.91 0.92
C LYS A 154 4.21 -25.88 -0.20
N VAL A 155 3.68 -26.29 -1.34
CA VAL A 155 3.75 -25.55 -2.61
C VAL A 155 3.15 -24.15 -2.57
N TRP A 156 2.00 -23.94 -1.90
CA TRP A 156 1.39 -22.62 -1.72
C TRP A 156 2.22 -21.72 -0.81
N GLN A 157 2.80 -22.27 0.25
CA GLN A 157 3.69 -21.51 1.11
C GLN A 157 4.99 -21.16 0.36
N ALA A 158 5.50 -22.05 -0.49
CA ALA A 158 6.68 -21.80 -1.30
C ALA A 158 6.43 -20.63 -2.27
N GLU A 159 5.30 -20.62 -2.98
CA GLU A 159 4.89 -19.52 -3.85
C GLU A 159 4.81 -18.20 -3.09
N TYR A 160 4.10 -18.18 -1.95
CA TYR A 160 3.99 -17.01 -1.10
C TYR A 160 5.36 -16.46 -0.65
N MET A 161 6.29 -17.33 -0.27
CA MET A 161 7.63 -16.93 0.15
C MET A 161 8.48 -16.43 -1.03
N ILE A 162 8.39 -17.05 -2.21
CA ILE A 162 9.06 -16.58 -3.44
C ILE A 162 8.54 -15.19 -3.83
N SER A 163 7.23 -14.99 -3.79
CA SER A 163 6.60 -13.69 -4.02
C SER A 163 7.09 -12.65 -3.03
N GLY A 164 7.23 -13.03 -1.75
CA GLY A 164 7.79 -12.14 -0.72
C GLY A 164 9.24 -11.71 -1.00
N VAL A 165 10.10 -12.59 -1.54
CA VAL A 165 11.45 -12.19 -2.00
C VAL A 165 11.34 -11.13 -3.08
N ARG A 166 10.54 -11.38 -4.13
CA ARG A 166 10.32 -10.45 -5.24
C ARG A 166 9.82 -9.09 -4.75
N ASP A 167 8.84 -9.07 -3.85
CA ASP A 167 8.25 -7.82 -3.35
C ASP A 167 9.29 -6.95 -2.63
N HIS A 168 10.19 -7.56 -1.85
CA HIS A 168 11.26 -6.82 -1.18
C HIS A 168 12.33 -6.31 -2.16
N VAL A 169 12.63 -7.07 -3.22
CA VAL A 169 13.51 -6.62 -4.31
C VAL A 169 12.92 -5.41 -5.03
N LEU A 170 11.64 -5.46 -5.36
CA LEU A 170 10.92 -4.35 -6.00
C LEU A 170 10.88 -3.10 -5.10
N MET A 171 10.67 -3.28 -3.79
CA MET A 171 10.73 -2.19 -2.83
C MET A 171 12.12 -1.56 -2.76
N LEU A 172 13.20 -2.35 -2.75
CA LEU A 172 14.58 -1.88 -2.80
C LEU A 172 14.85 -1.07 -4.07
N ALA A 173 14.44 -1.58 -5.23
CA ALA A 173 14.58 -0.89 -6.50
C ALA A 173 13.84 0.47 -6.51
N CYS A 174 12.62 0.52 -5.96
CA CYS A 174 11.88 1.76 -5.81
C CYS A 174 12.59 2.77 -4.90
N LEU A 175 13.10 2.32 -3.75
CA LEU A 175 13.86 3.17 -2.83
C LEU A 175 15.10 3.75 -3.49
N ARG A 176 15.84 2.94 -4.24
CA ARG A 176 17.08 3.33 -4.93
C ARG A 176 16.87 4.48 -5.91
N ILE A 177 15.73 4.51 -6.61
CA ILE A 177 15.42 5.58 -7.57
C ILE A 177 14.49 6.67 -7.02
N GLY A 178 14.13 6.61 -5.72
CA GLY A 178 13.34 7.64 -5.05
C GLY A 178 11.86 7.67 -5.43
N VAL A 179 11.26 6.53 -5.84
CA VAL A 179 9.83 6.43 -6.15
C VAL A 179 9.06 5.72 -5.04
N PRO A 180 7.70 5.82 -5.00
CA PRO A 180 6.89 5.16 -3.99
C PRO A 180 7.15 3.65 -3.93
N HIS A 181 7.56 3.12 -2.77
CA HIS A 181 7.99 1.74 -2.59
C HIS A 181 6.89 0.82 -2.00
N SER A 182 5.79 1.39 -1.51
CA SER A 182 4.75 0.62 -0.82
C SER A 182 3.57 0.31 -1.74
N GLN A 183 2.93 -0.86 -1.53
CA GLN A 183 1.71 -1.27 -2.21
C GLN A 183 1.80 -1.29 -3.76
N GLY A 184 2.99 -1.45 -4.31
CA GLY A 184 3.19 -1.47 -5.75
C GLY A 184 3.08 -0.11 -6.45
N ARG A 185 2.87 0.99 -5.73
CA ARG A 185 2.53 2.31 -6.30
C ARG A 185 3.59 2.89 -7.23
N GLY A 186 4.87 2.57 -7.04
CA GLY A 186 5.97 3.07 -7.88
C GLY A 186 6.50 2.05 -8.88
N LEU A 187 5.96 0.82 -8.95
CA LEU A 187 6.54 -0.25 -9.78
C LEU A 187 6.54 0.09 -11.28
N HIS A 188 5.53 0.80 -11.75
CA HIS A 188 5.42 1.26 -13.13
C HIS A 188 6.44 2.35 -13.52
N LEU A 189 7.13 2.92 -12.53
CA LEU A 189 8.19 3.93 -12.73
C LEU A 189 9.60 3.30 -12.74
N LEU A 190 9.70 1.99 -12.45
CA LEU A 190 10.98 1.29 -12.51
C LEU A 190 11.47 1.15 -13.96
N PRO A 191 12.79 1.20 -14.19
CA PRO A 191 13.36 0.95 -15.52
C PRO A 191 12.97 -0.45 -16.05
N GLU A 192 12.72 -0.55 -17.35
CA GLU A 192 12.37 -1.82 -18.02
C GLU A 192 13.38 -2.93 -17.73
N ALA A 193 14.67 -2.63 -17.70
CA ALA A 193 15.72 -3.61 -17.37
C ALA A 193 15.52 -4.23 -15.97
N THR A 194 14.96 -3.46 -15.01
CA THR A 194 14.64 -3.95 -13.67
C THR A 194 13.38 -4.84 -13.72
N THR A 195 12.31 -4.37 -14.33
CA THR A 195 11.03 -5.10 -14.38
C THR A 195 11.13 -6.38 -15.22
N ALA A 196 11.85 -6.36 -16.35
CA ALA A 196 12.10 -7.56 -17.16
C ALA A 196 12.82 -8.67 -16.37
N ALA A 197 13.78 -8.30 -15.51
CA ALA A 197 14.43 -9.29 -14.64
C ALA A 197 13.45 -9.89 -13.61
N MET A 198 12.45 -9.12 -13.17
CA MET A 198 11.42 -9.59 -12.22
C MET A 198 10.45 -10.59 -12.84
N GLU A 199 10.19 -10.55 -14.15
CA GLU A 199 9.32 -11.51 -14.82
C GLU A 199 9.80 -12.96 -14.66
N ALA A 200 11.12 -13.17 -14.61
CA ALA A 200 11.70 -14.49 -14.35
C ALA A 200 11.39 -15.02 -12.95
N THR A 201 11.04 -14.16 -11.99
CA THR A 201 10.71 -14.56 -10.62
C THR A 201 9.25 -15.00 -10.45
N LEU A 202 8.40 -14.78 -11.46
CA LEU A 202 7.00 -15.18 -11.40
C LEU A 202 6.86 -16.69 -11.38
N VAL A 203 6.09 -17.21 -10.44
CA VAL A 203 5.72 -18.62 -10.35
C VAL A 203 4.56 -18.88 -11.31
N ARG A 204 4.78 -19.74 -12.31
CA ARG A 204 3.82 -20.04 -13.39
C ARG A 204 2.99 -21.30 -13.13
N SER A 205 3.46 -22.15 -12.23
CA SER A 205 2.75 -23.32 -11.72
C SER A 205 3.31 -23.74 -10.38
N LEU A 206 2.58 -24.59 -9.65
CA LEU A 206 3.02 -25.11 -8.34
C LEU A 206 3.86 -26.39 -8.45
N GLU A 207 4.29 -26.75 -9.65
CA GLU A 207 5.20 -27.87 -9.85
C GLU A 207 6.56 -27.59 -9.20
N PRO A 208 7.16 -28.57 -8.50
CA PRO A 208 8.42 -28.37 -7.76
C PRO A 208 9.55 -27.78 -8.60
N ALA A 209 9.66 -28.19 -9.87
CA ALA A 209 10.69 -27.68 -10.78
C ALA A 209 10.48 -26.20 -11.11
N GLU A 210 9.23 -25.78 -11.26
CA GLU A 210 8.89 -24.38 -11.54
C GLU A 210 9.10 -23.50 -10.30
N LEU A 211 8.68 -23.96 -9.12
CA LEU A 211 8.94 -23.26 -7.86
C LEU A 211 10.44 -23.05 -7.66
N LEU A 212 11.26 -24.07 -7.91
CA LEU A 212 12.72 -23.99 -7.80
C LEU A 212 13.31 -23.01 -8.84
N ARG A 213 12.80 -23.02 -10.09
CA ARG A 213 13.21 -22.09 -11.16
C ARG A 213 12.92 -20.64 -10.74
N ALA A 214 11.69 -20.34 -10.30
CA ALA A 214 11.28 -19.02 -9.87
C ALA A 214 12.07 -18.56 -8.64
N PHE A 215 12.33 -19.47 -7.71
CA PHE A 215 13.13 -19.19 -6.52
C PHE A 215 14.59 -18.83 -6.87
N ARG A 216 15.23 -19.56 -7.79
CA ARG A 216 16.57 -19.22 -8.29
C ARG A 216 16.61 -17.82 -8.88
N ALA A 217 15.66 -17.51 -9.77
CA ALA A 217 15.55 -16.17 -10.34
C ALA A 217 15.35 -15.09 -9.28
N SER A 218 14.54 -15.36 -8.24
CA SER A 218 14.31 -14.43 -7.13
C SER A 218 15.58 -14.17 -6.31
N VAL A 219 16.38 -15.20 -6.05
CA VAL A 219 17.69 -15.05 -5.37
C VAL A 219 18.67 -14.25 -6.23
N ASP A 220 18.69 -14.48 -7.54
CA ASP A 220 19.60 -13.75 -8.44
C ASP A 220 19.28 -12.26 -8.48
N VAL A 221 17.99 -11.87 -8.56
CA VAL A 221 17.59 -10.47 -8.54
C VAL A 221 17.79 -9.84 -7.15
N LEU A 222 17.59 -10.60 -6.07
CA LEU A 222 17.87 -10.14 -4.70
C LEU A 222 19.35 -9.81 -4.54
N LEU A 223 20.26 -10.67 -4.98
CA LEU A 223 21.70 -10.42 -4.90
C LEU A 223 22.13 -9.20 -5.71
N ARG A 224 21.52 -8.95 -6.87
CA ARG A 224 21.78 -7.73 -7.67
C ARG A 224 21.37 -6.47 -6.89
N GLU A 225 20.15 -6.43 -6.35
CA GLU A 225 19.71 -5.25 -5.58
C GLU A 225 20.49 -5.07 -4.27
N ILE A 226 20.92 -6.16 -3.61
CA ILE A 226 21.84 -6.06 -2.46
C ILE A 226 23.16 -5.41 -2.87
N SER A 227 23.68 -5.76 -4.07
CA SER A 227 24.93 -5.16 -4.57
C SER A 227 24.84 -3.66 -4.81
N GLU A 228 23.65 -3.16 -5.19
CA GLU A 228 23.40 -1.72 -5.33
C GLU A 228 23.31 -0.99 -3.98
N VAL A 229 22.94 -1.70 -2.91
CA VAL A 229 22.84 -1.15 -1.55
C VAL A 229 24.19 -1.25 -0.82
N ASP A 230 24.83 -2.43 -0.88
CA ASP A 230 26.07 -2.76 -0.21
C ASP A 230 26.75 -3.93 -0.95
N ALA A 231 27.76 -3.60 -1.74
CA ALA A 231 28.49 -4.58 -2.56
C ALA A 231 29.25 -5.62 -1.71
N GLU A 232 29.79 -5.23 -0.55
CA GLU A 232 30.48 -6.16 0.34
C GLU A 232 29.50 -7.14 0.99
N LEU A 233 28.32 -6.67 1.37
CA LEU A 233 27.24 -7.52 1.88
C LEU A 233 26.78 -8.51 0.81
N ALA A 234 26.61 -8.06 -0.43
CA ALA A 234 26.28 -8.93 -1.56
C ALA A 234 27.28 -10.07 -1.73
N VAL A 235 28.57 -9.78 -1.65
CA VAL A 235 29.64 -10.80 -1.70
C VAL A 235 29.51 -11.80 -0.54
N ARG A 236 29.28 -11.32 0.68
CA ARG A 236 29.10 -12.20 1.86
C ARG A 236 27.87 -13.10 1.75
N LEU A 237 26.78 -12.58 1.17
CA LEU A 237 25.49 -13.31 1.06
C LEU A 237 25.41 -14.20 -0.19
N ALA A 238 26.28 -14.03 -1.19
CA ALA A 238 26.18 -14.73 -2.47
C ALA A 238 26.22 -16.26 -2.33
N ALA A 239 27.19 -16.79 -1.61
CA ALA A 239 27.33 -18.23 -1.43
C ALA A 239 26.16 -18.85 -0.64
N PRO A 240 25.79 -18.33 0.57
CA PRO A 240 24.68 -18.90 1.32
C PRO A 240 23.33 -18.76 0.60
N LEU A 241 23.05 -17.65 -0.07
CA LEU A 241 21.78 -17.49 -0.78
C LEU A 241 21.65 -18.40 -2.01
N ARG A 242 22.73 -18.61 -2.78
CA ARG A 242 22.74 -19.57 -3.89
C ARG A 242 22.58 -21.01 -3.40
N GLU A 243 23.19 -21.35 -2.27
CA GLU A 243 23.04 -22.67 -1.65
C GLU A 243 21.58 -23.00 -1.34
N LEU A 244 20.77 -22.00 -0.95
CA LEU A 244 19.32 -22.20 -0.71
C LEU A 244 18.57 -22.70 -1.93
N THR A 245 19.08 -22.44 -3.13
CA THR A 245 18.44 -22.81 -4.40
C THR A 245 18.91 -24.14 -4.96
N THR A 246 19.80 -24.84 -4.24
CA THR A 246 20.24 -26.18 -4.59
C THR A 246 19.16 -27.20 -4.23
N PRO A 247 18.83 -28.15 -5.12
CA PRO A 247 17.88 -29.22 -4.78
C PRO A 247 18.37 -30.00 -3.57
N ALA A 248 17.48 -30.35 -2.65
CA ALA A 248 17.77 -31.18 -1.50
C ALA A 248 17.93 -32.64 -1.89
#